data_b528b083dbf0907c3a694528fdee86d1
#
_entry.id   b528b083dbf0907c3a694528fdee86d1
#
_cell.length_a   1.000
_cell.length_b   1.000
_cell.length_c   1.000
_cell.angle_alpha   90.00
_cell.angle_beta   90.00
_cell.angle_gamma   90.00
#
_symmetry.space_group_name_H-M   'P 1'
#
loop_
_entity.id
_entity.type
_entity.pdbx_description
1 polymer ?
#
loop_
_entity_poly.entity_id
_entity_poly.type
_entity_poly.pdbx_seq_one_letter_code
_entity_poly.pdbx_strand_id
1 'polypeptide(L)'
;YTHPRVLGMLSLGFSAGLPLLLILGTLSFWLREAGIDRTTIGHLSWIGLAYSFKWLWSPLVDRLSLPLLTQLLGRRRAWLLLSQITITVALVGMSSTDPIVNLTQMVFFALAVAFASATQDIALDAYRIEAVAPELQGAMAATYQAGYRVAMILASAGVLWIAAAVDLSADAYDHAPWRFAYLVMAASMAVGIVTTLIIREPDVPYSKLISENEEIAQQAVAHWNLPPRIKAMLIWLYGALIAPFRDFIVRHGRHALLILGLIAIYR
;
A
#
# COMPACT_ATOMS: atom_id res chain seq x y z
N TYR A 1 -0.98 15.07 -20.18
CA TYR A 1 -0.23 15.15 -18.91
C TYR A 1 -0.62 16.36 -18.04
N THR A 2 -1.32 17.38 -18.57
CA THR A 2 -1.73 18.57 -17.81
C THR A 2 -3.01 18.38 -16.99
N HIS A 3 -3.68 17.25 -17.09
CA HIS A 3 -4.90 16.97 -16.32
C HIS A 3 -4.58 16.89 -14.81
N PRO A 4 -5.33 17.60 -13.92
CA PRO A 4 -5.00 17.67 -12.49
C PRO A 4 -4.90 16.34 -11.80
N ARG A 5 -5.75 15.35 -12.16
CA ARG A 5 -5.69 13.98 -11.61
C ARG A 5 -4.43 13.23 -12.04
N VAL A 6 -3.93 13.48 -13.26
CA VAL A 6 -2.68 12.89 -13.75
C VAL A 6 -1.48 13.47 -12.99
N LEU A 7 -1.46 14.78 -12.74
CA LEU A 7 -0.42 15.43 -11.93
C LEU A 7 -0.45 14.95 -10.48
N GLY A 8 -1.65 14.79 -9.90
CA GLY A 8 -1.79 14.22 -8.55
C GLY A 8 -1.22 12.81 -8.42
N MET A 9 -1.25 12.02 -9.50
CA MET A 9 -0.66 10.67 -9.49
C MET A 9 0.87 10.67 -9.34
N LEU A 10 1.56 11.73 -9.77
CA LEU A 10 3.00 11.86 -9.52
C LEU A 10 3.30 11.89 -8.02
N SER A 11 2.57 12.73 -7.29
CA SER A 11 2.72 12.90 -5.83
C SER A 11 2.25 11.67 -5.04
N LEU A 12 1.16 11.02 -5.49
CA LEU A 12 0.69 9.78 -4.89
C LEU A 12 1.65 8.63 -5.16
N GLY A 13 2.21 8.54 -6.38
CA GLY A 13 3.26 7.58 -6.72
C GLY A 13 4.51 7.79 -5.87
N PHE A 14 4.90 9.05 -5.63
CA PHE A 14 6.00 9.37 -4.73
C PHE A 14 5.75 8.83 -3.31
N SER A 15 4.59 9.08 -2.73
CA SER A 15 4.29 8.56 -1.38
C SER A 15 4.21 7.02 -1.31
N ALA A 16 3.80 6.37 -2.41
CA ALA A 16 3.75 4.91 -2.48
C ALA A 16 5.13 4.25 -2.66
N GLY A 17 6.06 4.95 -3.32
CA GLY A 17 7.40 4.42 -3.57
C GLY A 17 8.36 4.51 -2.37
N LEU A 18 8.07 5.34 -1.38
CA LEU A 18 8.95 5.53 -0.21
C LEU A 18 9.05 4.30 0.69
N PRO A 19 7.94 3.66 1.15
CA PRO A 19 7.97 2.71 2.24
C PRO A 19 8.74 1.43 1.91
N LEU A 20 8.61 0.90 0.70
CA LEU A 20 9.15 -0.41 0.33
C LEU A 20 10.66 -0.50 0.53
N LEU A 21 11.42 0.47 0.00
CA LEU A 21 12.88 0.47 0.14
C LEU A 21 13.34 0.89 1.54
N LEU A 22 12.55 1.71 2.24
CA LEU A 22 12.86 2.08 3.62
C LEU A 22 12.88 0.87 4.55
N ILE A 23 11.93 -0.08 4.38
CA ILE A 23 11.82 -1.24 5.28
C ILE A 23 12.58 -2.47 4.80
N LEU A 24 12.88 -2.63 3.52
CA LEU A 24 13.62 -3.79 3.00
C LEU A 24 15.09 -3.47 2.76
N GLY A 25 15.38 -2.41 2.01
CA GLY A 25 16.76 -2.04 1.65
C GLY A 25 17.44 -1.24 2.75
N THR A 26 16.96 -0.03 2.99
CA THR A 26 17.59 0.94 3.88
C THR A 26 17.63 0.48 5.34
N LEU A 27 16.54 -0.14 5.83
CA LEU A 27 16.53 -0.73 7.17
C LEU A 27 17.61 -1.81 7.31
N SER A 28 17.85 -2.62 6.27
CA SER A 28 18.90 -3.64 6.31
C SER A 28 20.29 -3.04 6.46
N PHE A 29 20.55 -1.89 5.82
CA PHE A 29 21.80 -1.14 6.02
C PHE A 29 21.92 -0.62 7.45
N TRP A 30 20.88 0.02 7.96
CA TRP A 30 20.85 0.51 9.33
C TRP A 30 21.11 -0.58 10.37
N LEU A 31 20.38 -1.70 10.27
CA LEU A 31 20.54 -2.84 11.18
C LEU A 31 21.95 -3.43 11.12
N ARG A 32 22.55 -3.48 9.91
CA ARG A 32 23.91 -3.97 9.73
C ARG A 32 24.94 -3.05 10.41
N GLU A 33 24.79 -1.73 10.27
CA GLU A 33 25.64 -0.73 10.92
C GLU A 33 25.49 -0.80 12.44
N ALA A 34 24.27 -1.05 12.93
CA ALA A 34 23.98 -1.31 14.34
C ALA A 34 24.55 -2.64 14.87
N GLY A 35 25.24 -3.44 14.03
CA GLY A 35 25.85 -4.71 14.44
C GLY A 35 24.90 -5.88 14.55
N ILE A 36 23.65 -5.77 14.04
CA ILE A 36 22.70 -6.87 14.01
C ILE A 36 23.18 -7.94 13.01
N ASP A 37 23.10 -9.20 13.40
CA ASP A 37 23.57 -10.33 12.60
C ASP A 37 22.78 -10.51 11.30
N ARG A 38 23.45 -11.07 10.28
CA ARG A 38 22.87 -11.23 8.93
C ARG A 38 21.68 -12.18 8.89
N THR A 39 21.65 -13.17 9.77
CA THR A 39 20.55 -14.15 9.84
C THR A 39 19.27 -13.47 10.30
N THR A 40 19.36 -12.65 11.33
CA THR A 40 18.26 -11.82 11.84
C THR A 40 17.76 -10.86 10.77
N ILE A 41 18.67 -10.15 10.08
CA ILE A 41 18.29 -9.26 8.96
C ILE A 41 17.61 -10.04 7.84
N GLY A 42 18.09 -11.26 7.53
CA GLY A 42 17.45 -12.16 6.57
C GLY A 42 16.03 -12.53 6.95
N HIS A 43 15.77 -12.85 8.22
CA HIS A 43 14.41 -13.12 8.70
C HIS A 43 13.50 -11.88 8.61
N LEU A 44 14.02 -10.69 8.85
CA LEU A 44 13.25 -9.45 8.71
C LEU A 44 12.81 -9.16 7.28
N SER A 45 13.51 -9.71 6.28
CA SER A 45 13.08 -9.59 4.87
C SER A 45 11.70 -10.23 4.61
N TRP A 46 11.22 -11.11 5.49
CA TRP A 46 9.87 -11.67 5.42
C TRP A 46 8.76 -10.64 5.63
N ILE A 47 9.09 -9.47 6.16
CA ILE A 47 8.18 -8.32 6.22
C ILE A 47 7.65 -7.99 4.81
N GLY A 48 8.46 -8.20 3.78
CA GLY A 48 8.07 -8.04 2.37
C GLY A 48 6.93 -8.94 1.91
N LEU A 49 6.65 -10.05 2.63
CA LEU A 49 5.51 -10.92 2.33
C LEU A 49 4.15 -10.20 2.44
N ALA A 50 4.07 -9.14 3.25
CA ALA A 50 2.87 -8.31 3.32
C ALA A 50 2.43 -7.81 1.92
N TYR A 51 3.37 -7.42 1.06
CA TYR A 51 3.06 -6.99 -0.30
C TYR A 51 2.59 -8.13 -1.21
N SER A 52 3.10 -9.34 -1.00
CA SER A 52 2.69 -10.53 -1.76
C SER A 52 1.30 -11.00 -1.37
N PHE A 53 0.94 -10.88 -0.09
CA PHE A 53 -0.35 -11.31 0.43
C PHE A 53 -1.43 -10.22 0.44
N LYS A 54 -1.16 -9.01 -0.10
CA LYS A 54 -2.12 -7.89 -0.11
C LYS A 54 -3.47 -8.23 -0.74
N TRP A 55 -3.53 -9.19 -1.66
CA TRP A 55 -4.75 -9.68 -2.27
C TRP A 55 -5.73 -10.29 -1.25
N LEU A 56 -5.22 -10.80 -0.11
CA LEU A 56 -6.04 -11.43 0.91
C LEU A 56 -6.97 -10.44 1.62
N TRP A 57 -6.52 -9.19 1.82
CA TRP A 57 -7.35 -8.14 2.44
C TRP A 57 -7.79 -7.04 1.47
N SER A 58 -7.44 -7.14 0.19
CA SER A 58 -7.92 -6.17 -0.81
C SER A 58 -9.44 -6.09 -0.87
N PRO A 59 -10.22 -7.19 -0.73
CA PRO A 59 -11.67 -7.09 -0.69
C PRO A 59 -12.20 -6.32 0.53
N LEU A 60 -11.45 -6.32 1.63
CA LEU A 60 -11.78 -5.53 2.82
C LEU A 60 -11.66 -4.04 2.51
N VAL A 61 -10.54 -3.62 1.92
CA VAL A 61 -10.29 -2.22 1.51
C VAL A 61 -11.32 -1.75 0.48
N ASP A 62 -11.73 -2.65 -0.42
CA ASP A 62 -12.69 -2.35 -1.47
C ASP A 62 -14.13 -2.19 -0.96
N ARG A 63 -14.51 -2.88 0.11
CA ARG A 63 -15.91 -2.94 0.57
C ARG A 63 -16.16 -2.19 1.87
N LEU A 64 -15.16 -2.09 2.76
CA LEU A 64 -15.33 -1.46 4.05
C LEU A 64 -15.28 0.06 3.92
N SER A 65 -16.36 0.70 4.41
CA SER A 65 -16.37 2.14 4.63
C SER A 65 -15.79 2.45 6.02
N LEU A 66 -14.80 3.33 6.06
CA LEU A 66 -14.24 3.82 7.32
C LEU A 66 -15.21 4.84 7.95
N PRO A 67 -15.68 4.62 9.18
CA PRO A 67 -16.57 5.58 9.85
C PRO A 67 -15.93 6.98 9.84
N LEU A 68 -16.74 8.03 9.64
CA LEU A 68 -16.33 9.43 9.56
C LEU A 68 -15.46 9.76 8.34
N LEU A 69 -14.34 9.08 8.11
CA LEU A 69 -13.42 9.39 7.02
C LEU A 69 -14.06 9.18 5.63
N THR A 70 -14.82 8.10 5.45
CA THR A 70 -15.52 7.86 4.18
C THR A 70 -16.61 8.88 3.90
N GLN A 71 -17.29 9.38 4.94
CA GLN A 71 -18.32 10.40 4.78
C GLN A 71 -17.73 11.76 4.38
N LEU A 72 -16.52 12.08 4.86
CA LEU A 72 -15.85 13.36 4.62
C LEU A 72 -15.07 13.37 3.30
N LEU A 73 -14.39 12.28 2.99
CA LEU A 73 -13.40 12.23 1.91
C LEU A 73 -13.82 11.32 0.74
N GLY A 74 -14.79 10.45 0.93
CA GLY A 74 -15.04 9.32 0.04
C GLY A 74 -14.20 8.09 0.43
N ARG A 75 -14.51 6.94 -0.19
CA ARG A 75 -13.95 5.66 0.23
C ARG A 75 -12.47 5.51 -0.10
N ARG A 76 -12.06 5.80 -1.34
CA ARG A 76 -10.66 5.63 -1.79
C ARG A 76 -9.72 6.56 -1.05
N ARG A 77 -10.11 7.83 -0.95
CA ARG A 77 -9.32 8.83 -0.22
C ARG A 77 -9.23 8.56 1.27
N ALA A 78 -10.28 8.01 1.88
CA ALA A 78 -10.27 7.63 3.29
C ALA A 78 -9.23 6.55 3.58
N TRP A 79 -9.18 5.49 2.77
CA TRP A 79 -8.18 4.42 2.89
C TRP A 79 -6.76 4.91 2.58
N LEU A 80 -6.59 5.76 1.56
CA LEU A 80 -5.29 6.39 1.25
C LEU A 80 -4.79 7.21 2.44
N LEU A 81 -5.63 8.08 2.99
CA LEU A 81 -5.25 8.93 4.11
C LEU A 81 -4.90 8.12 5.36
N LEU A 82 -5.73 7.13 5.72
CA LEU A 82 -5.46 6.25 6.86
C LEU A 82 -4.11 5.53 6.69
N SER A 83 -3.86 4.97 5.53
CA SER A 83 -2.59 4.27 5.24
C SER A 83 -1.40 5.20 5.33
N GLN A 84 -1.48 6.40 4.73
CA GLN A 84 -0.41 7.40 4.75
C GLN A 84 -0.09 7.91 6.16
N ILE A 85 -1.13 8.15 6.96
CA ILE A 85 -0.95 8.54 8.37
C ILE A 85 -0.29 7.40 9.15
N THR A 86 -0.74 6.16 8.94
CA THR A 86 -0.17 4.98 9.62
C THR A 86 1.30 4.78 9.24
N ILE A 87 1.65 4.93 7.95
CA ILE A 87 3.05 4.88 7.49
C ILE A 87 3.87 5.98 8.17
N THR A 88 3.38 7.21 8.19
CA THR A 88 4.07 8.35 8.80
C THR A 88 4.34 8.10 10.28
N VAL A 89 3.31 7.70 11.04
CA VAL A 89 3.43 7.40 12.48
C VAL A 89 4.40 6.24 12.72
N ALA A 90 4.32 5.19 11.91
CA ALA A 90 5.22 4.04 12.05
C ALA A 90 6.68 4.40 11.68
N LEU A 91 6.94 5.25 10.67
CA LEU A 91 8.27 5.76 10.35
C LEU A 91 8.84 6.64 11.49
N VAL A 92 8.00 7.46 12.12
CA VAL A 92 8.39 8.21 13.33
C VAL A 92 8.69 7.25 14.48
N GLY A 93 7.91 6.18 14.64
CA GLY A 93 8.18 5.12 15.61
C GLY A 93 9.54 4.44 15.36
N MET A 94 9.83 4.06 14.10
CA MET A 94 11.14 3.52 13.70
C MET A 94 12.26 4.49 14.01
N SER A 95 12.12 5.78 13.65
CA SER A 95 13.14 6.81 13.90
C SER A 95 13.47 6.97 15.39
N SER A 96 12.50 6.73 16.25
CA SER A 96 12.62 6.88 17.70
C SER A 96 13.12 5.61 18.42
N THR A 97 13.30 4.52 17.67
CA THR A 97 13.68 3.21 18.22
C THR A 97 15.11 2.87 17.80
N ASP A 98 15.99 2.69 18.79
CA ASP A 98 17.33 2.15 18.51
C ASP A 98 17.24 0.61 18.39
N PRO A 99 17.64 0.03 17.25
CA PRO A 99 17.57 -1.41 17.04
C PRO A 99 18.46 -2.22 17.97
N ILE A 100 19.55 -1.64 18.51
CA ILE A 100 20.39 -2.32 19.52
C ILE A 100 19.61 -2.49 20.83
N VAL A 101 18.82 -1.49 21.21
CA VAL A 101 18.07 -1.50 22.47
C VAL A 101 16.78 -2.30 22.35
N ASN A 102 16.03 -2.13 21.25
CA ASN A 102 14.72 -2.76 21.10
C ASN A 102 14.41 -3.15 19.65
N LEU A 103 15.04 -4.23 19.19
CA LEU A 103 14.81 -4.76 17.85
C LEU A 103 13.35 -5.18 17.62
N THR A 104 12.69 -5.73 18.62
CA THR A 104 11.28 -6.17 18.53
C THR A 104 10.35 -5.00 18.22
N GLN A 105 10.57 -3.86 18.86
CA GLN A 105 9.78 -2.64 18.59
C GLN A 105 10.06 -2.09 17.17
N MET A 106 11.30 -2.14 16.72
CA MET A 106 11.68 -1.78 15.35
C MET A 106 10.93 -2.64 14.34
N VAL A 107 10.90 -3.96 14.53
CA VAL A 107 10.18 -4.93 13.68
C VAL A 107 8.68 -4.65 13.67
N PHE A 108 8.09 -4.34 14.82
CA PHE A 108 6.67 -3.99 14.90
C PHE A 108 6.33 -2.77 14.04
N PHE A 109 7.12 -1.71 14.13
CA PHE A 109 6.91 -0.52 13.28
C PHE A 109 7.15 -0.83 11.79
N ALA A 110 8.19 -1.60 11.47
CA ALA A 110 8.45 -2.00 10.09
C ALA A 110 7.29 -2.84 9.49
N LEU A 111 6.70 -3.75 10.27
CA LEU A 111 5.48 -4.48 9.89
C LEU A 111 4.30 -3.52 9.68
N ALA A 112 4.11 -2.56 10.58
CA ALA A 112 3.05 -1.55 10.43
C ALA A 112 3.22 -0.74 9.13
N VAL A 113 4.45 -0.32 8.79
CA VAL A 113 4.76 0.32 7.51
C VAL A 113 4.41 -0.59 6.34
N ALA A 114 4.80 -1.88 6.37
CA ALA A 114 4.56 -2.82 5.30
C ALA A 114 3.07 -3.03 5.03
N PHE A 115 2.28 -3.31 6.07
CA PHE A 115 0.83 -3.50 5.94
C PHE A 115 0.10 -2.23 5.50
N ALA A 116 0.46 -1.08 6.05
CA ALA A 116 -0.13 0.19 5.67
C ALA A 116 0.22 0.57 4.22
N SER A 117 1.47 0.35 3.80
CA SER A 117 1.90 0.61 2.43
C SER A 117 1.23 -0.34 1.43
N ALA A 118 1.13 -1.64 1.73
CA ALA A 118 0.40 -2.58 0.90
C ALA A 118 -1.11 -2.21 0.80
N THR A 119 -1.70 -1.68 1.87
CA THR A 119 -3.08 -1.16 1.88
C THR A 119 -3.19 0.13 1.06
N GLN A 120 -2.22 1.04 1.17
CA GLN A 120 -2.13 2.23 0.32
C GLN A 120 -2.10 1.86 -1.16
N ASP A 121 -1.31 0.86 -1.55
CA ASP A 121 -1.21 0.37 -2.93
C ASP A 121 -2.57 -0.11 -3.45
N ILE A 122 -3.32 -0.89 -2.65
CA ILE A 122 -4.66 -1.38 -3.03
C ILE A 122 -5.59 -0.19 -3.32
N ALA A 123 -5.67 0.76 -2.40
CA ALA A 123 -6.56 1.92 -2.53
C ALA A 123 -6.15 2.81 -3.71
N LEU A 124 -4.84 2.95 -3.96
CA LEU A 124 -4.27 3.78 -4.99
C LEU A 124 -4.44 3.16 -6.39
N ASP A 125 -4.24 1.84 -6.52
CA ASP A 125 -4.48 1.12 -7.77
C ASP A 125 -5.95 1.22 -8.20
N ALA A 126 -6.88 1.08 -7.25
CA ALA A 126 -8.30 1.27 -7.50
C ALA A 126 -8.63 2.73 -7.85
N TYR A 127 -8.10 3.71 -7.10
CA TYR A 127 -8.26 5.13 -7.40
C TYR A 127 -7.79 5.45 -8.83
N ARG A 128 -6.62 4.95 -9.23
CA ARG A 128 -6.05 5.18 -10.56
C ARG A 128 -6.97 4.73 -11.69
N ILE A 129 -7.60 3.56 -11.53
CA ILE A 129 -8.53 3.00 -12.52
C ILE A 129 -9.83 3.77 -12.55
N GLU A 130 -10.36 4.14 -11.40
CA GLU A 130 -11.66 4.78 -11.24
C GLU A 130 -11.66 6.29 -11.55
N ALA A 131 -10.52 6.96 -11.43
CA ALA A 131 -10.44 8.43 -11.44
C ALA A 131 -10.52 9.06 -12.84
N VAL A 132 -10.22 8.35 -13.91
CA VAL A 132 -10.14 8.91 -15.27
C VAL A 132 -10.70 7.94 -16.32
N ALA A 133 -11.06 8.49 -17.47
CA ALA A 133 -11.48 7.73 -18.65
C ALA A 133 -10.32 6.86 -19.20
N PRO A 134 -10.63 5.80 -19.96
CA PRO A 134 -9.65 4.84 -20.50
C PRO A 134 -8.48 5.49 -21.26
N GLU A 135 -8.72 6.59 -21.96
CA GLU A 135 -7.73 7.31 -22.77
C GLU A 135 -6.60 7.92 -21.93
N LEU A 136 -6.86 8.23 -20.66
CA LEU A 136 -5.90 8.82 -19.73
C LEU A 136 -5.20 7.78 -18.83
N GLN A 137 -5.59 6.50 -18.87
CA GLN A 137 -5.02 5.45 -18.03
C GLN A 137 -3.52 5.29 -18.23
N GLY A 138 -3.04 5.37 -19.48
CA GLY A 138 -1.61 5.33 -19.79
C GLY A 138 -0.83 6.49 -19.16
N ALA A 139 -1.39 7.70 -19.20
CA ALA A 139 -0.79 8.88 -18.58
C ALA A 139 -0.77 8.77 -17.05
N MET A 140 -1.85 8.25 -16.44
CA MET A 140 -1.93 7.99 -15.00
C MET A 140 -0.86 7.00 -14.55
N ALA A 141 -0.69 5.89 -15.29
CA ALA A 141 0.30 4.87 -14.99
C ALA A 141 1.74 5.42 -15.13
N ALA A 142 2.02 6.19 -16.18
CA ALA A 142 3.35 6.77 -16.41
C ALA A 142 3.75 7.77 -15.32
N THR A 143 2.85 8.68 -14.94
CA THR A 143 3.11 9.68 -13.89
C THR A 143 3.22 9.04 -12.51
N TYR A 144 2.38 8.04 -12.20
CA TYR A 144 2.52 7.23 -10.99
C TYR A 144 3.90 6.60 -10.91
N GLN A 145 4.32 5.91 -11.99
CA GLN A 145 5.60 5.22 -12.02
C GLN A 145 6.79 6.18 -11.92
N ALA A 146 6.68 7.37 -12.52
CA ALA A 146 7.72 8.41 -12.40
C ALA A 146 7.88 8.86 -10.95
N GLY A 147 6.77 9.21 -10.26
CA GLY A 147 6.79 9.55 -8.84
C GLY A 147 7.34 8.43 -7.96
N TYR A 148 6.92 7.20 -8.21
CA TYR A 148 7.37 6.00 -7.51
C TYR A 148 8.90 5.82 -7.63
N ARG A 149 9.47 5.99 -8.84
CA ARG A 149 10.91 5.88 -9.06
C ARG A 149 11.72 6.96 -8.35
N VAL A 150 11.24 8.20 -8.36
CA VAL A 150 11.89 9.30 -7.61
C VAL A 150 11.91 8.97 -6.12
N ALA A 151 10.80 8.49 -5.57
CA ALA A 151 10.72 8.07 -4.18
C ALA A 151 11.66 6.91 -3.84
N MET A 152 11.78 5.90 -4.71
CA MET A 152 12.72 4.80 -4.51
C MET A 152 14.17 5.30 -4.41
N ILE A 153 14.57 6.25 -5.25
CA ILE A 153 15.93 6.85 -5.20
C ILE A 153 16.13 7.59 -3.86
N LEU A 154 15.11 8.35 -3.44
CA LEU A 154 15.18 9.07 -2.17
C LEU A 154 15.22 8.11 -0.98
N ALA A 155 14.37 7.07 -0.99
CA ALA A 155 14.26 6.08 0.08
C ALA A 155 15.49 5.16 0.20
N SER A 156 16.32 5.06 -0.84
CA SER A 156 17.56 4.29 -0.83
C SER A 156 18.79 5.22 -0.70
N ALA A 157 19.30 5.73 -1.81
CA ALA A 157 20.49 6.58 -1.84
C ALA A 157 20.31 7.88 -1.05
N GLY A 158 19.13 8.51 -1.12
CA GLY A 158 18.86 9.76 -0.42
C GLY A 158 18.92 9.62 1.10
N VAL A 159 18.33 8.56 1.65
CA VAL A 159 18.37 8.29 3.11
C VAL A 159 19.81 8.06 3.58
N LEU A 160 20.58 7.24 2.86
CA LEU A 160 21.97 6.97 3.20
C LEU A 160 22.82 8.25 3.15
N TRP A 161 22.58 9.08 2.13
CA TRP A 161 23.26 10.36 2.00
C TRP A 161 22.89 11.32 3.15
N ILE A 162 21.62 11.40 3.53
CA ILE A 162 21.14 12.23 4.64
C ILE A 162 21.77 11.75 5.96
N ALA A 163 21.78 10.44 6.22
CA ALA A 163 22.39 9.87 7.42
C ALA A 163 23.89 10.20 7.47
N ALA A 164 24.63 9.93 6.39
CA ALA A 164 26.05 10.22 6.31
C ALA A 164 26.40 11.71 6.42
N ALA A 165 25.53 12.62 5.94
CA ALA A 165 25.77 14.07 6.03
C ALA A 165 25.62 14.62 7.46
N VAL A 166 24.90 13.91 8.33
CA VAL A 166 24.65 14.31 9.73
C VAL A 166 25.52 13.51 10.70
N ASP A 167 26.10 12.40 10.23
CA ASP A 167 26.98 11.57 11.05
C ASP A 167 28.29 12.32 11.38
N LEU A 168 28.48 12.56 12.66
CA LEU A 168 29.69 13.19 13.21
C LEU A 168 30.63 12.17 13.88
N SER A 169 30.21 10.90 13.98
CA SER A 169 30.94 9.80 14.58
C SER A 169 31.79 9.08 13.53
N ALA A 170 33.10 9.18 13.58
CA ALA A 170 33.95 8.58 12.54
C ALA A 170 34.08 7.05 12.63
N ASP A 171 33.86 6.42 13.81
CA ASP A 171 34.23 5.02 14.04
C ASP A 171 33.25 4.19 14.89
N ALA A 172 32.10 4.73 15.29
CA ALA A 172 31.13 4.02 16.12
C ALA A 172 29.69 4.24 15.63
N TYR A 173 28.85 3.22 15.74
CA TYR A 173 27.44 3.35 15.47
C TYR A 173 26.80 4.45 16.31
N ASP A 174 26.06 5.36 15.67
CA ASP A 174 25.21 6.36 16.30
C ASP A 174 23.79 6.27 15.74
N HIS A 175 22.80 6.26 16.63
CA HIS A 175 21.39 6.26 16.27
C HIS A 175 20.91 7.60 15.70
N ALA A 176 21.52 8.72 16.08
CA ALA A 176 21.04 10.06 15.76
C ALA A 176 20.97 10.36 14.25
N PRO A 177 21.95 9.99 13.40
CA PRO A 177 21.86 10.15 11.94
C PRO A 177 20.69 9.40 11.33
N TRP A 178 20.46 8.14 11.72
CA TRP A 178 19.35 7.32 11.25
C TRP A 178 17.99 7.86 11.70
N ARG A 179 17.91 8.31 12.96
CA ARG A 179 16.73 8.99 13.48
C ARG A 179 16.36 10.19 12.62
N PHE A 180 17.33 11.05 12.33
CA PHE A 180 17.10 12.23 11.49
C PHE A 180 16.66 11.86 10.09
N ALA A 181 17.33 10.91 9.43
CA ALA A 181 17.02 10.48 8.09
C ALA A 181 15.60 9.90 7.99
N TYR A 182 15.19 9.04 8.93
CA TYR A 182 13.82 8.49 8.95
C TYR A 182 12.76 9.54 9.29
N LEU A 183 13.07 10.56 10.10
CA LEU A 183 12.16 11.68 10.32
C LEU A 183 11.94 12.50 9.05
N VAL A 184 12.99 12.71 8.25
CA VAL A 184 12.87 13.37 6.94
C VAL A 184 12.00 12.55 5.99
N MET A 185 12.13 11.21 6.01
CA MET A 185 11.27 10.34 5.21
C MET A 185 9.82 10.37 5.69
N ALA A 186 9.59 10.36 7.00
CA ALA A 186 8.25 10.52 7.57
C ALA A 186 7.62 11.87 7.17
N ALA A 187 8.39 12.96 7.21
CA ALA A 187 7.93 14.27 6.75
C ALA A 187 7.63 14.29 5.24
N SER A 188 8.39 13.55 4.43
CA SER A 188 8.16 13.42 2.99
C SER A 188 6.81 12.76 2.64
N MET A 189 6.24 11.96 3.55
CA MET A 189 4.89 11.43 3.39
C MET A 189 3.80 12.51 3.36
N ALA A 190 4.09 13.72 3.85
CA ALA A 190 3.17 14.86 3.76
C ALA A 190 2.79 15.19 2.31
N VAL A 191 3.65 14.91 1.33
CA VAL A 191 3.36 15.07 -0.10
C VAL A 191 2.13 14.23 -0.49
N GLY A 192 2.09 12.96 -0.08
CA GLY A 192 0.95 12.08 -0.33
C GLY A 192 -0.30 12.50 0.44
N ILE A 193 -0.16 12.83 1.73
CA ILE A 193 -1.26 13.26 2.60
C ILE A 193 -1.94 14.50 2.03
N VAL A 194 -1.16 15.55 1.73
CA VAL A 194 -1.68 16.79 1.14
C VAL A 194 -2.35 16.52 -0.20
N THR A 195 -1.73 15.71 -1.06
CA THR A 195 -2.33 15.35 -2.35
C THR A 195 -3.65 14.62 -2.15
N THR A 196 -3.72 13.65 -1.24
CA THR A 196 -4.96 12.91 -0.92
C THR A 196 -6.08 13.82 -0.43
N LEU A 197 -5.76 14.89 0.29
CA LEU A 197 -6.73 15.88 0.74
C LEU A 197 -7.24 16.79 -0.38
N ILE A 198 -6.42 17.06 -1.41
CA ILE A 198 -6.75 17.96 -2.51
C ILE A 198 -7.47 17.25 -3.67
N ILE A 199 -7.10 16.01 -4.00
CA ILE A 199 -7.70 15.27 -5.10
C ILE A 199 -9.18 14.99 -4.85
N ARG A 200 -9.97 14.83 -5.92
CA ARG A 200 -11.39 14.49 -5.80
C ARG A 200 -11.58 12.98 -5.80
N GLU A 201 -12.53 12.53 -4.98
CA GLU A 201 -12.99 11.13 -4.99
C GLU A 201 -13.55 10.79 -6.38
N PRO A 202 -13.30 9.60 -6.93
CA PRO A 202 -13.91 9.14 -8.16
C PRO A 202 -15.43 8.93 -8.01
N ASP A 203 -16.21 9.44 -8.96
CA ASP A 203 -17.66 9.22 -9.01
C ASP A 203 -17.95 7.87 -9.70
N VAL A 204 -17.80 6.77 -8.98
CA VAL A 204 -18.13 5.44 -9.51
C VAL A 204 -19.42 4.94 -8.84
N PRO A 205 -20.44 4.51 -9.61
CA PRO A 205 -21.63 3.85 -9.09
C PRO A 205 -21.29 2.42 -8.63
N TYR A 206 -20.53 2.34 -7.55
CA TYR A 206 -20.04 1.07 -6.97
C TYR A 206 -21.17 0.18 -6.46
N SER A 207 -22.33 0.76 -6.14
CA SER A 207 -23.47 0.05 -5.59
C SER A 207 -24.05 -1.00 -6.53
N LYS A 208 -24.03 -0.78 -7.85
CA LYS A 208 -24.63 -1.73 -8.83
C LYS A 208 -23.83 -3.03 -8.95
N LEU A 209 -22.51 -2.96 -9.08
CA LEU A 209 -21.66 -4.14 -9.19
C LEU A 209 -21.64 -4.99 -7.91
N ILE A 210 -21.73 -4.33 -6.74
CA ILE A 210 -21.83 -5.06 -5.48
C ILE A 210 -23.18 -5.73 -5.35
N SER A 211 -24.30 -5.03 -5.64
CA SER A 211 -25.63 -5.60 -5.53
C SER A 211 -25.80 -6.81 -6.46
N GLU A 212 -25.34 -6.75 -7.69
CA GLU A 212 -25.38 -7.87 -8.63
C GLU A 212 -24.58 -9.08 -8.12
N ASN A 213 -23.39 -8.85 -7.59
CA ASN A 213 -22.56 -9.92 -7.02
C ASN A 213 -23.12 -10.48 -5.71
N GLU A 214 -23.77 -9.66 -4.89
CA GLU A 214 -24.46 -10.10 -3.68
C GLU A 214 -25.73 -10.90 -3.99
N GLU A 215 -26.48 -10.54 -5.00
CA GLU A 215 -27.64 -11.32 -5.46
C GLU A 215 -27.22 -12.71 -5.95
N ILE A 216 -26.14 -12.81 -6.73
CA ILE A 216 -25.58 -14.09 -7.17
C ILE A 216 -25.11 -14.92 -5.97
N ALA A 217 -24.46 -14.29 -5.02
CA ALA A 217 -23.99 -14.95 -3.79
C ALA A 217 -25.17 -15.43 -2.92
N GLN A 218 -26.22 -14.62 -2.80
CA GLN A 218 -27.44 -15.00 -2.08
C GLN A 218 -28.11 -16.22 -2.70
N GLN A 219 -28.24 -16.28 -4.03
CA GLN A 219 -28.79 -17.42 -4.74
C GLN A 219 -27.95 -18.69 -4.52
N ALA A 220 -26.61 -18.58 -4.55
CA ALA A 220 -25.70 -19.71 -4.34
C ALA A 220 -25.80 -20.31 -2.92
N VAL A 221 -26.06 -19.48 -1.90
CA VAL A 221 -26.12 -19.87 -0.48
C VAL A 221 -27.55 -20.09 0.03
N ALA A 222 -28.57 -19.81 -0.80
CA ALA A 222 -29.98 -19.85 -0.40
C ALA A 222 -30.39 -21.22 0.17
N HIS A 223 -29.89 -22.31 -0.43
CA HIS A 223 -30.28 -23.70 -0.07
C HIS A 223 -29.53 -24.23 1.17
N TRP A 224 -28.57 -23.49 1.71
CA TRP A 224 -27.78 -23.98 2.86
C TRP A 224 -28.49 -23.62 4.16
N ASN A 225 -28.74 -24.62 4.99
CA ASN A 225 -29.36 -24.46 6.31
C ASN A 225 -28.33 -23.98 7.34
N LEU A 226 -27.90 -22.72 7.21
CA LEU A 226 -26.87 -22.11 8.06
C LEU A 226 -27.44 -20.94 8.87
N PRO A 227 -26.89 -20.66 10.05
CA PRO A 227 -27.24 -19.48 10.84
C PRO A 227 -27.11 -18.19 10.03
N PRO A 228 -27.99 -17.18 10.22
CA PRO A 228 -28.00 -15.95 9.42
C PRO A 228 -26.64 -15.23 9.36
N ARG A 229 -25.88 -15.23 10.46
CA ARG A 229 -24.56 -14.60 10.54
C ARG A 229 -23.53 -15.30 9.65
N ILE A 230 -23.56 -16.64 9.60
CA ILE A 230 -22.67 -17.45 8.74
C ILE A 230 -23.07 -17.27 7.27
N LYS A 231 -24.37 -17.24 6.97
CA LYS A 231 -24.85 -16.91 5.61
C LYS A 231 -24.35 -15.55 5.13
N ALA A 232 -24.49 -14.52 5.95
CA ALA A 232 -24.03 -13.18 5.61
C ALA A 232 -22.50 -13.13 5.38
N MET A 233 -21.72 -13.83 6.21
CA MET A 233 -20.27 -13.92 6.04
C MET A 233 -19.89 -14.66 4.75
N LEU A 234 -20.59 -15.75 4.40
CA LEU A 234 -20.35 -16.50 3.17
C LEU A 234 -20.72 -15.72 1.92
N ILE A 235 -21.85 -14.99 1.95
CA ILE A 235 -22.26 -14.08 0.87
C ILE A 235 -21.20 -13.00 0.66
N TRP A 236 -20.72 -12.42 1.76
CA TRP A 236 -19.66 -11.42 1.71
C TRP A 236 -18.35 -11.99 1.13
N LEU A 237 -17.90 -13.16 1.61
CA LEU A 237 -16.70 -13.86 1.12
C LEU A 237 -16.83 -14.26 -0.35
N TYR A 238 -17.95 -14.82 -0.75
CA TYR A 238 -18.20 -15.18 -2.14
C TYR A 238 -18.11 -13.96 -3.06
N GLY A 239 -18.85 -12.91 -2.73
CA GLY A 239 -18.82 -11.67 -3.50
C GLY A 239 -17.45 -10.98 -3.49
N ALA A 240 -16.67 -11.15 -2.42
CA ALA A 240 -15.35 -10.53 -2.28
C ALA A 240 -14.23 -11.29 -3.01
N LEU A 241 -14.24 -12.61 -2.93
CA LEU A 241 -13.16 -13.46 -3.44
C LEU A 241 -13.51 -14.17 -4.75
N ILE A 242 -14.71 -14.75 -4.85
CA ILE A 242 -15.07 -15.62 -5.97
C ILE A 242 -15.67 -14.82 -7.13
N ALA A 243 -16.54 -13.85 -6.83
CA ALA A 243 -17.26 -13.12 -7.87
C ALA A 243 -16.33 -12.37 -8.86
N PRO A 244 -15.23 -11.70 -8.45
CA PRO A 244 -14.30 -11.05 -9.38
C PRO A 244 -13.61 -12.03 -10.34
N PHE A 245 -13.22 -13.21 -9.85
CA PHE A 245 -12.60 -14.24 -10.69
C PHE A 245 -13.60 -14.85 -11.66
N ARG A 246 -14.82 -15.10 -11.20
CA ARG A 246 -15.91 -15.60 -12.05
C ARG A 246 -16.24 -14.60 -13.14
N ASP A 247 -16.40 -13.32 -12.79
CA ASP A 247 -16.68 -12.26 -13.76
C ASP A 247 -15.56 -12.15 -14.81
N PHE A 248 -14.31 -12.19 -14.36
CA PHE A 248 -13.13 -12.20 -15.23
C PHE A 248 -13.14 -13.38 -16.20
N ILE A 249 -13.42 -14.60 -15.71
CA ILE A 249 -13.45 -15.80 -16.53
C ILE A 249 -14.63 -15.75 -17.52
N VAL A 250 -15.80 -15.28 -17.07
CA VAL A 250 -16.99 -15.16 -17.92
C VAL A 250 -16.76 -14.14 -19.05
N ARG A 251 -16.16 -12.99 -18.75
CA ARG A 251 -15.86 -11.95 -19.75
C ARG A 251 -14.80 -12.35 -20.76
N HIS A 252 -13.76 -13.06 -20.34
CA HIS A 252 -12.61 -13.36 -21.18
C HIS A 252 -12.60 -14.80 -21.72
N GLY A 253 -13.48 -15.68 -21.22
CA GLY A 253 -13.61 -17.06 -21.68
C GLY A 253 -12.27 -17.80 -21.72
N ARG A 254 -11.94 -18.42 -22.86
CA ARG A 254 -10.68 -19.14 -23.04
C ARG A 254 -9.42 -18.28 -22.94
N HIS A 255 -9.53 -16.97 -23.17
CA HIS A 255 -8.39 -16.04 -23.07
C HIS A 255 -8.07 -15.67 -21.61
N ALA A 256 -8.95 -15.93 -20.64
CA ALA A 256 -8.71 -15.65 -19.25
C ALA A 256 -7.44 -16.31 -18.72
N LEU A 257 -7.21 -17.58 -19.03
CA LEU A 257 -6.01 -18.31 -18.62
C LEU A 257 -4.74 -17.77 -19.29
N LEU A 258 -4.82 -17.39 -20.57
CA LEU A 258 -3.69 -16.76 -21.28
C LEU A 258 -3.32 -15.42 -20.68
N ILE A 259 -4.32 -14.58 -20.36
CA ILE A 259 -4.11 -13.26 -19.72
C ILE A 259 -3.46 -13.45 -18.35
N LEU A 260 -3.98 -14.36 -17.51
CA LEU A 260 -3.40 -14.65 -16.20
C LEU A 260 -1.99 -15.22 -16.29
N GLY A 261 -1.73 -16.11 -17.26
CA GLY A 261 -0.41 -16.66 -17.54
C GLY A 261 0.59 -15.58 -17.97
N LEU A 262 0.18 -14.67 -18.87
CA LEU A 262 1.02 -13.53 -19.29
C LEU A 262 1.33 -12.60 -18.11
N ILE A 263 0.35 -12.29 -17.26
CA ILE A 263 0.55 -11.46 -16.06
C ILE A 263 1.54 -12.14 -15.09
N ALA A 264 1.41 -13.46 -14.91
CA ALA A 264 2.29 -14.23 -14.01
C ALA A 264 3.75 -14.29 -14.51
N ILE A 265 3.96 -14.35 -15.84
CA ILE A 265 5.31 -14.41 -16.45
C ILE A 265 5.96 -13.02 -16.47
N TYR A 266 5.18 -11.96 -16.68
CA TYR A 266 5.70 -10.60 -16.80
C TYR A 266 6.15 -10.00 -15.46
N ARG A 267 5.78 -10.55 -14.33
CA ARG A 267 6.09 -10.05 -12.99
C ARG A 267 7.31 -10.74 -12.39
#